data_e882b9d8aa03cbbbd2f31671a2296e38
#
_entry.id   e882b9d8aa03cbbbd2f31671a2296e38
#
_cell.length_a   1.000
_cell.length_b   1.000
_cell.length_c   1.000
_cell.angle_alpha   90.00
_cell.angle_beta   90.00
_cell.angle_gamma   90.00
#
_symmetry.space_group_name_H-M   'P 1'
#
loop_
_entity.id
_entity.type
_entity.pdbx_description
1 polymer ?
#
loop_
_entity_poly.entity_id
_entity_poly.type
_entity_poly.pdbx_seq_one_letter_code
_entity_poly.pdbx_strand_id
1 'polypeptide(L)'
;MKMRFEQFTEEVVNKIREFLPESFANASVELQTVTKNNDLKLTGLTIRCADNNICPTIYLEQFYDKYQSGEDMGKILSNIADVRVRNEVKNGFDVEQITDFERVKNVIVPRLIGKEWNSSLLEQRPHKIVADLAVTYHIMLKQDIDGTASAPITYALMQGWGVDVDTLHELALRNMPVLLPSTFQSMSSVLSEMVYKDMDDEDAERLLADMVPQDDLMFVLSNKQKVNGAAALLDKDIMQKIVEKFGEDFYILPSSVHECIIVSADADMDTSQLTAMIQEVNAGQVAPEERLSDHPYRYTVEDGLLSI
;
A
#
# COMPACT_ATOMS: atom_id res chain seq x y z
N MET A 1 31.76 -17.22 9.25
CA MET A 1 30.93 -16.29 10.04
C MET A 1 30.16 -15.42 9.05
N LYS A 2 28.84 -15.33 9.13
CA LYS A 2 28.05 -14.48 8.20
C LYS A 2 28.31 -13.01 8.52
N MET A 3 28.29 -12.16 7.49
CA MET A 3 28.41 -10.71 7.62
C MET A 3 27.21 -10.12 8.37
N ARG A 4 27.44 -9.03 9.13
CA ARG A 4 26.37 -8.20 9.67
C ARG A 4 25.78 -7.36 8.53
N PHE A 5 24.60 -6.78 8.74
CA PHE A 5 23.88 -6.03 7.71
C PHE A 5 24.72 -4.88 7.12
N GLU A 6 25.41 -4.11 7.96
CA GLU A 6 26.24 -3.00 7.49
C GLU A 6 27.38 -3.50 6.57
N GLN A 7 28.03 -4.61 6.96
CA GLN A 7 29.11 -5.21 6.13
C GLN A 7 28.54 -5.77 4.80
N PHE A 8 27.33 -6.33 4.84
CA PHE A 8 26.65 -6.81 3.65
C PHE A 8 26.33 -5.66 2.69
N THR A 9 25.78 -4.55 3.19
CA THR A 9 25.45 -3.38 2.35
C THR A 9 26.69 -2.74 1.75
N GLU A 10 27.80 -2.64 2.50
CA GLU A 10 29.10 -2.19 2.00
C GLU A 10 29.62 -3.11 0.88
N GLU A 11 29.55 -4.42 1.08
CA GLU A 11 29.97 -5.40 0.09
C GLU A 11 29.14 -5.31 -1.20
N VAL A 12 27.81 -5.11 -1.06
CA VAL A 12 26.92 -4.86 -2.22
C VAL A 12 27.37 -3.63 -2.98
N VAL A 13 27.57 -2.48 -2.31
CA VAL A 13 28.00 -1.22 -2.98
C VAL A 13 29.33 -1.39 -3.70
N ASN A 14 30.28 -2.08 -3.08
CA ASN A 14 31.60 -2.27 -3.63
C ASN A 14 31.62 -3.18 -4.89
N LYS A 15 30.75 -4.20 -4.93
CA LYS A 15 30.82 -5.24 -5.97
C LYS A 15 29.71 -5.21 -7.01
N ILE A 16 28.62 -4.52 -6.76
CA ILE A 16 27.44 -4.59 -7.65
C ILE A 16 27.75 -4.18 -9.09
N ARG A 17 28.71 -3.28 -9.31
CA ARG A 17 29.13 -2.85 -10.66
C ARG A 17 29.67 -3.99 -11.52
N GLU A 18 30.28 -5.01 -10.91
CA GLU A 18 30.84 -6.17 -11.61
C GLU A 18 29.74 -7.07 -12.23
N PHE A 19 28.51 -6.95 -11.73
CA PHE A 19 27.33 -7.72 -12.16
C PHE A 19 26.39 -6.95 -13.10
N LEU A 20 26.65 -5.67 -13.30
CA LEU A 20 25.83 -4.80 -14.15
C LEU A 20 26.33 -4.79 -15.60
N PRO A 21 25.43 -4.62 -16.59
CA PRO A 21 25.82 -4.41 -17.98
C PRO A 21 26.73 -3.18 -18.17
N GLU A 22 27.49 -3.15 -19.25
CA GLU A 22 28.43 -2.06 -19.59
C GLU A 22 27.75 -0.68 -19.64
N SER A 23 26.46 -0.62 -19.99
CA SER A 23 25.66 0.62 -19.95
C SER A 23 25.62 1.30 -18.57
N PHE A 24 25.93 0.57 -17.49
CA PHE A 24 25.98 1.08 -16.11
C PHE A 24 27.42 1.37 -15.64
N ALA A 25 28.43 1.31 -16.49
CA ALA A 25 29.83 1.46 -16.09
C ALA A 25 30.11 2.79 -15.34
N ASN A 26 29.41 3.87 -15.72
CA ASN A 26 29.53 5.20 -15.13
C ASN A 26 28.40 5.53 -14.14
N ALA A 27 27.57 4.54 -13.73
CA ALA A 27 26.49 4.80 -12.81
C ALA A 27 27.00 5.12 -11.38
N SER A 28 26.37 6.09 -10.71
CA SER A 28 26.58 6.27 -9.27
C SER A 28 25.83 5.17 -8.51
N VAL A 29 26.47 4.66 -7.45
CA VAL A 29 25.90 3.63 -6.55
C VAL A 29 25.88 4.22 -5.16
N GLU A 30 24.68 4.40 -4.61
CA GLU A 30 24.47 5.08 -3.34
C GLU A 30 23.49 4.32 -2.47
N LEU A 31 23.73 4.35 -1.15
CA LEU A 31 22.77 3.89 -0.14
C LEU A 31 22.02 5.08 0.42
N GLN A 32 20.74 4.90 0.63
CA GLN A 32 19.89 5.87 1.30
C GLN A 32 18.91 5.19 2.25
N THR A 33 18.61 5.82 3.37
CA THR A 33 17.50 5.37 4.22
C THR A 33 16.19 5.89 3.65
N VAL A 34 15.25 4.98 3.38
CA VAL A 34 13.91 5.31 2.89
C VAL A 34 12.90 5.01 3.98
N THR A 35 12.11 6.00 4.36
CA THR A 35 10.99 5.82 5.29
C THR A 35 9.74 5.41 4.50
N LYS A 36 9.24 4.22 4.81
CA LYS A 36 7.98 3.66 4.30
C LYS A 36 6.82 3.96 5.24
N ASN A 37 5.63 3.48 4.89
CA ASN A 37 4.48 3.50 5.78
C ASN A 37 4.85 2.83 7.12
N ASN A 38 4.23 3.32 8.20
CA ASN A 38 4.49 2.93 9.58
C ASN A 38 5.92 3.23 10.04
N ASP A 39 6.49 4.33 9.53
CA ASP A 39 7.84 4.82 9.80
C ASP A 39 8.92 3.73 9.67
N LEU A 40 8.64 2.66 8.91
CA LEU A 40 9.58 1.59 8.62
C LEU A 40 10.74 2.15 7.81
N LYS A 41 11.95 2.01 8.36
CA LYS A 41 13.19 2.46 7.71
C LYS A 41 13.83 1.30 6.98
N LEU A 42 13.98 1.45 5.66
CA LEU A 42 14.65 0.48 4.80
C LEU A 42 15.89 1.10 4.17
N THR A 43 16.88 0.24 3.92
CA THR A 43 18.11 0.63 3.21
C THR A 43 17.92 0.43 1.73
N GLY A 44 17.74 1.54 1.03
CA GLY A 44 17.59 1.59 -0.41
C GLY A 44 18.93 1.73 -1.12
N LEU A 45 19.21 0.83 -2.07
CA LEU A 45 20.29 0.95 -3.03
C LEU A 45 19.77 1.65 -4.29
N THR A 46 20.41 2.75 -4.68
CA THR A 46 20.16 3.41 -5.96
C THR A 46 21.38 3.28 -6.87
N ILE A 47 21.13 2.90 -8.13
CA ILE A 47 22.17 2.78 -9.16
C ILE A 47 21.73 3.70 -10.31
N ARG A 48 22.26 4.92 -10.32
CA ARG A 48 21.80 6.01 -11.19
C ARG A 48 22.75 6.23 -12.38
N CYS A 49 22.20 6.14 -13.59
CA CYS A 49 22.88 6.60 -14.81
C CYS A 49 22.76 8.11 -14.94
N ALA A 50 23.79 8.78 -15.51
CA ALA A 50 23.85 10.24 -15.60
C ALA A 50 22.69 10.85 -16.42
N ASP A 51 22.21 10.12 -17.42
CA ASP A 51 21.16 10.58 -18.34
C ASP A 51 19.73 10.32 -17.83
N ASN A 52 19.57 9.77 -16.61
CA ASN A 52 18.26 9.39 -16.09
C ASN A 52 17.97 10.06 -14.75
N ASN A 53 16.91 10.87 -14.68
CA ASN A 53 16.48 11.56 -13.48
C ASN A 53 15.62 10.68 -12.55
N ILE A 54 15.20 9.49 -13.00
CA ILE A 54 14.54 8.48 -12.18
C ILE A 54 15.44 7.26 -12.04
N CYS A 55 15.53 6.77 -10.81
CA CYS A 55 16.24 5.56 -10.49
C CYS A 55 15.37 4.71 -9.54
N PRO A 56 15.09 3.44 -9.87
CA PRO A 56 14.43 2.55 -8.93
C PRO A 56 15.30 2.35 -7.70
N THR A 57 14.66 2.32 -6.54
CA THR A 57 15.30 2.02 -5.27
C THR A 57 15.13 0.53 -4.98
N ILE A 58 16.21 -0.17 -4.71
CA ILE A 58 16.23 -1.60 -4.39
C ILE A 58 16.46 -1.75 -2.88
N TYR A 59 15.50 -2.34 -2.15
CA TYR A 59 15.61 -2.52 -0.71
C TYR A 59 16.46 -3.74 -0.38
N LEU A 60 17.49 -3.56 0.44
CA LEU A 60 18.52 -4.57 0.67
C LEU A 60 18.16 -5.58 1.76
N GLU A 61 17.18 -5.31 2.61
CA GLU A 61 16.76 -6.18 3.71
C GLU A 61 16.36 -7.58 3.20
N GLN A 62 15.52 -7.66 2.17
CA GLN A 62 15.11 -8.94 1.58
C GLN A 62 16.27 -9.78 1.00
N PHE A 63 17.31 -9.12 0.51
CA PHE A 63 18.52 -9.79 0.00
C PHE A 63 19.42 -10.24 1.13
N TYR A 64 19.45 -9.48 2.23
CA TYR A 64 20.18 -9.86 3.44
C TYR A 64 19.56 -11.09 4.10
N ASP A 65 18.21 -11.19 4.15
CA ASP A 65 17.52 -12.38 4.66
C ASP A 65 17.87 -13.63 3.85
N LYS A 66 17.96 -13.52 2.53
CA LYS A 66 18.43 -14.61 1.65
C LYS A 66 19.87 -14.98 1.95
N TYR A 67 20.75 -13.98 2.14
CA TYR A 67 22.14 -14.21 2.56
C TYR A 67 22.20 -14.90 3.91
N GLN A 68 21.40 -14.48 4.88
CA GLN A 68 21.30 -15.13 6.19
C GLN A 68 20.74 -16.57 6.08
N SER A 69 19.91 -16.85 5.11
CA SER A 69 19.41 -18.20 4.80
C SER A 69 20.44 -19.08 4.10
N GLY A 70 21.60 -18.54 3.67
CA GLY A 70 22.70 -19.28 3.08
C GLY A 70 22.84 -19.16 1.55
N GLU A 71 22.11 -18.21 0.92
CA GLU A 71 22.32 -17.94 -0.49
C GLU A 71 23.70 -17.32 -0.75
N ASP A 72 24.33 -17.71 -1.85
CA ASP A 72 25.65 -17.24 -2.27
C ASP A 72 25.66 -15.75 -2.60
N MET A 73 26.69 -15.01 -2.17
CA MET A 73 26.78 -13.55 -2.38
C MET A 73 26.81 -13.17 -3.85
N GLY A 74 27.48 -13.95 -4.71
CA GLY A 74 27.52 -13.70 -6.15
C GLY A 74 26.14 -13.83 -6.77
N LYS A 75 25.32 -14.81 -6.35
CA LYS A 75 23.95 -14.98 -6.80
C LYS A 75 23.06 -13.84 -6.33
N ILE A 76 23.25 -13.37 -5.11
CA ILE A 76 22.53 -12.20 -4.57
C ILE A 76 22.85 -10.94 -5.39
N LEU A 77 24.12 -10.68 -5.68
CA LEU A 77 24.53 -9.54 -6.50
C LEU A 77 23.96 -9.62 -7.91
N SER A 78 23.95 -10.81 -8.53
CA SER A 78 23.31 -11.03 -9.82
C SER A 78 21.81 -10.71 -9.76
N ASN A 79 21.11 -11.18 -8.73
CA ASN A 79 19.68 -10.90 -8.55
C ASN A 79 19.40 -9.40 -8.36
N ILE A 80 20.23 -8.68 -7.60
CA ILE A 80 20.12 -7.22 -7.43
C ILE A 80 20.32 -6.52 -8.77
N ALA A 81 21.34 -6.92 -9.55
CA ALA A 81 21.61 -6.37 -10.87
C ALA A 81 20.44 -6.63 -11.83
N ASP A 82 19.88 -7.84 -11.85
CA ASP A 82 18.71 -8.19 -12.65
C ASP A 82 17.49 -7.34 -12.31
N VAL A 83 17.23 -7.12 -11.02
CA VAL A 83 16.14 -6.23 -10.56
C VAL A 83 16.37 -4.82 -11.08
N ARG A 84 17.60 -4.31 -11.00
CA ARG A 84 17.93 -2.96 -11.52
C ARG A 84 17.68 -2.84 -13.02
N VAL A 85 18.12 -3.82 -13.78
CA VAL A 85 18.01 -3.82 -15.25
C VAL A 85 16.57 -3.94 -15.71
N ARG A 86 15.79 -4.85 -15.10
CA ARG A 86 14.37 -5.05 -15.45
C ARG A 86 13.50 -3.84 -15.16
N ASN A 87 13.84 -3.10 -14.10
CA ASN A 87 13.09 -1.90 -13.70
C ASN A 87 13.72 -0.60 -14.22
N GLU A 88 14.53 -0.67 -15.27
CA GLU A 88 15.10 0.54 -15.87
C GLU A 88 14.01 1.39 -16.53
N VAL A 89 13.92 2.64 -16.10
CA VAL A 89 13.03 3.63 -16.74
C VAL A 89 13.76 4.23 -17.94
N LYS A 90 13.41 3.80 -19.14
CA LYS A 90 14.11 4.22 -20.38
C LYS A 90 13.90 5.68 -20.76
N ASN A 91 12.78 6.28 -20.35
CA ASN A 91 12.48 7.69 -20.56
C ASN A 91 12.46 8.36 -19.20
N GLY A 92 13.27 9.38 -19.01
CA GLY A 92 13.26 10.18 -17.79
C GLY A 92 11.84 10.66 -17.43
N PHE A 93 11.62 10.94 -16.17
CA PHE A 93 10.36 11.52 -15.71
C PHE A 93 10.40 13.04 -15.90
N ASP A 94 9.40 13.56 -16.60
CA ASP A 94 9.21 15.00 -16.70
C ASP A 94 8.68 15.53 -15.35
N VAL A 95 9.56 16.20 -14.61
CA VAL A 95 9.24 16.79 -13.30
C VAL A 95 8.13 17.84 -13.43
N GLU A 96 7.98 18.49 -14.57
CA GLU A 96 6.89 19.45 -14.84
C GLU A 96 5.51 18.76 -14.76
N GLN A 97 5.45 17.46 -15.00
CA GLN A 97 4.19 16.70 -14.86
C GLN A 97 3.65 16.69 -13.43
N ILE A 98 4.49 16.84 -12.41
CA ILE A 98 4.02 16.88 -11.01
C ILE A 98 4.09 18.27 -10.39
N THR A 99 4.81 19.21 -10.97
CA THR A 99 4.91 20.60 -10.46
C THR A 99 3.80 21.50 -11.00
N ASP A 100 3.18 21.16 -12.11
CA ASP A 100 2.03 21.88 -12.67
C ASP A 100 0.72 21.34 -12.07
N PHE A 101 0.09 22.17 -11.20
CA PHE A 101 -1.16 21.79 -10.52
C PHE A 101 -2.31 21.47 -11.48
N GLU A 102 -2.43 22.21 -12.58
CA GLU A 102 -3.51 22.00 -13.54
C GLU A 102 -3.45 20.62 -14.20
N ARG A 103 -2.24 20.07 -14.35
CA ARG A 103 -2.03 18.72 -14.89
C ARG A 103 -2.38 17.64 -13.90
N VAL A 104 -2.10 17.85 -12.60
CA VAL A 104 -2.24 16.80 -11.57
C VAL A 104 -3.55 16.83 -10.81
N LYS A 105 -4.27 17.94 -10.77
CA LYS A 105 -5.49 18.08 -9.95
C LYS A 105 -6.55 17.01 -10.17
N ASN A 106 -6.61 16.43 -11.37
CA ASN A 106 -7.57 15.39 -11.72
C ASN A 106 -7.06 13.95 -11.49
N VAL A 107 -5.82 13.79 -11.02
CA VAL A 107 -5.19 12.50 -10.71
C VAL A 107 -4.69 12.43 -9.27
N ILE A 108 -5.12 13.36 -8.41
CA ILE A 108 -4.89 13.31 -6.97
C ILE A 108 -5.86 12.32 -6.35
N VAL A 109 -5.33 11.38 -5.55
CA VAL A 109 -6.10 10.34 -4.87
C VAL A 109 -5.74 10.27 -3.38
N PRO A 110 -6.66 9.85 -2.49
CA PRO A 110 -6.39 9.69 -1.07
C PRO A 110 -5.73 8.34 -0.78
N ARG A 111 -5.01 8.26 0.33
CA ARG A 111 -4.59 7.03 0.99
C ARG A 111 -4.83 7.13 2.47
N LEU A 112 -5.23 6.02 3.09
CA LEU A 112 -5.33 5.88 4.55
C LEU A 112 -4.09 5.20 5.11
N ILE A 113 -3.58 5.74 6.21
CA ILE A 113 -2.48 5.18 7.01
C ILE A 113 -2.76 5.40 8.49
N GLY A 114 -2.18 4.59 9.37
CA GLY A 114 -2.25 4.78 10.81
C GLY A 114 -1.52 6.07 11.22
N LYS A 115 -2.16 6.95 11.99
CA LYS A 115 -1.58 8.23 12.40
C LYS A 115 -0.37 8.05 13.30
N GLU A 116 -0.50 7.24 14.35
CA GLU A 116 0.53 7.09 15.38
C GLU A 116 1.81 6.44 14.85
N TRP A 117 1.66 5.49 13.92
CA TRP A 117 2.80 4.76 13.35
C TRP A 117 3.52 5.53 12.24
N ASN A 118 3.02 6.69 11.84
CA ASN A 118 3.52 7.48 10.71
C ASN A 118 3.91 8.91 11.09
N SER A 119 4.33 9.16 12.33
CA SER A 119 4.60 10.51 12.81
C SER A 119 5.65 11.25 11.97
N SER A 120 6.79 10.61 11.67
CA SER A 120 7.85 11.20 10.85
C SER A 120 7.41 11.48 9.40
N LEU A 121 6.58 10.60 8.85
CA LEU A 121 6.08 10.73 7.50
C LEU A 121 5.04 11.85 7.40
N LEU A 122 4.18 11.99 8.40
CA LEU A 122 3.12 13.01 8.46
C LEU A 122 3.67 14.42 8.69
N GLU A 123 4.85 14.58 9.30
CA GLU A 123 5.56 15.87 9.36
C GLU A 123 5.85 16.47 7.97
N GLN A 124 5.98 15.63 6.94
CA GLN A 124 6.32 16.04 5.59
C GLN A 124 5.15 16.07 4.62
N ARG A 125 4.00 15.48 4.98
CA ARG A 125 2.86 15.28 4.09
C ARG A 125 1.60 15.98 4.59
N PRO A 126 0.92 16.76 3.72
CA PRO A 126 -0.39 17.29 4.03
C PRO A 126 -1.37 16.13 4.28
N HIS A 127 -2.15 16.24 5.35
CA HIS A 127 -3.07 15.18 5.75
C HIS A 127 -4.28 15.72 6.52
N LYS A 128 -5.35 14.93 6.56
CA LYS A 128 -6.50 15.09 7.46
C LYS A 128 -6.63 13.87 8.34
N ILE A 129 -7.19 14.07 9.53
CA ILE A 129 -7.39 12.98 10.50
C ILE A 129 -8.85 12.52 10.46
N VAL A 130 -9.02 11.20 10.46
CA VAL A 130 -10.31 10.49 10.58
C VAL A 130 -10.12 9.40 11.64
N ALA A 131 -10.75 9.54 12.80
CA ALA A 131 -10.45 8.76 14.01
C ALA A 131 -8.94 8.85 14.35
N ASP A 132 -8.24 7.74 14.40
CA ASP A 132 -6.77 7.69 14.55
C ASP A 132 -6.02 7.37 13.25
N LEU A 133 -6.72 7.47 12.13
CA LEU A 133 -6.15 7.34 10.79
C LEU A 133 -5.81 8.72 10.20
N ALA A 134 -4.84 8.74 9.29
CA ALA A 134 -4.48 9.91 8.51
C ALA A 134 -4.78 9.68 7.02
N VAL A 135 -5.50 10.64 6.42
CA VAL A 135 -5.74 10.71 4.98
C VAL A 135 -4.61 11.49 4.35
N THR A 136 -3.72 10.85 3.63
CA THR A 136 -2.64 11.46 2.84
C THR A 136 -3.02 11.50 1.37
N TYR A 137 -2.30 12.29 0.55
CA TYR A 137 -2.63 12.51 -0.85
C TYR A 137 -1.49 12.11 -1.77
N HIS A 138 -1.84 11.50 -2.89
CA HIS A 138 -0.89 11.00 -3.88
C HIS A 138 -1.32 11.43 -5.30
N ILE A 139 -0.33 11.69 -6.15
CA ILE A 139 -0.52 11.86 -7.59
C ILE A 139 -0.45 10.48 -8.22
N MET A 140 -1.48 10.05 -8.92
CA MET A 140 -1.46 8.82 -9.72
C MET A 140 -0.73 9.10 -11.03
N LEU A 141 0.43 8.47 -11.23
CA LEU A 141 1.29 8.68 -12.39
C LEU A 141 1.00 7.69 -13.52
N LYS A 142 0.69 6.46 -13.16
CA LYS A 142 0.42 5.36 -14.08
C LYS A 142 -0.51 4.34 -13.42
N GLN A 143 -1.42 3.84 -14.21
CA GLN A 143 -2.29 2.73 -13.84
C GLN A 143 -2.49 1.85 -15.07
N ASP A 144 -1.91 0.67 -15.06
CA ASP A 144 -2.05 -0.33 -16.12
C ASP A 144 -2.04 -1.75 -15.55
N ILE A 145 -1.95 -2.74 -16.45
CA ILE A 145 -1.96 -4.16 -16.11
C ILE A 145 -0.74 -4.54 -15.25
N ASP A 146 0.38 -3.82 -15.39
CA ASP A 146 1.63 -4.09 -14.67
C ASP A 146 1.64 -3.46 -13.27
N GLY A 147 0.65 -2.63 -12.92
CA GLY A 147 0.49 -2.06 -11.59
C GLY A 147 0.15 -0.56 -11.56
N THR A 148 0.21 0.00 -10.36
CA THR A 148 -0.09 1.41 -10.10
C THR A 148 1.16 2.12 -9.60
N ALA A 149 1.60 3.16 -10.32
CA ALA A 149 2.65 4.07 -9.88
C ALA A 149 2.05 5.38 -9.36
N SER A 150 2.52 5.86 -8.23
CA SER A 150 2.07 7.12 -7.65
C SER A 150 3.19 7.83 -6.90
N ALA A 151 3.10 9.17 -6.82
CA ALA A 151 4.02 9.99 -6.05
C ALA A 151 3.27 10.62 -4.85
N PRO A 152 3.84 10.62 -3.64
CA PRO A 152 3.25 11.29 -2.50
C PRO A 152 3.30 12.80 -2.68
N ILE A 153 2.24 13.49 -2.25
CA ILE A 153 2.22 14.95 -2.17
C ILE A 153 2.86 15.36 -0.85
N THR A 154 3.88 16.23 -0.93
CA THR A 154 4.55 16.82 0.22
C THR A 154 4.04 18.24 0.48
N TYR A 155 4.29 18.78 1.68
CA TYR A 155 4.00 20.20 1.96
C TYR A 155 4.72 21.14 1.00
N ALA A 156 5.97 20.83 0.62
CA ALA A 156 6.72 21.64 -0.35
C ALA A 156 6.03 21.67 -1.72
N LEU A 157 5.52 20.52 -2.20
CA LEU A 157 4.80 20.44 -3.47
C LEU A 157 3.47 21.21 -3.40
N MET A 158 2.69 20.99 -2.34
CA MET A 158 1.43 21.69 -2.10
C MET A 158 1.60 23.22 -2.05
N GLN A 159 2.63 23.70 -1.33
CA GLN A 159 2.97 25.13 -1.27
C GLN A 159 3.40 25.67 -2.63
N GLY A 160 4.17 24.90 -3.41
CA GLY A 160 4.56 25.26 -4.77
C GLY A 160 3.35 25.44 -5.71
N TRP A 161 2.28 24.71 -5.49
CA TRP A 161 1.01 24.88 -6.22
C TRP A 161 0.14 26.03 -5.70
N GLY A 162 0.39 26.55 -4.50
CA GLY A 162 -0.40 27.61 -3.88
C GLY A 162 -1.79 27.14 -3.43
N VAL A 163 -1.94 25.85 -3.07
CA VAL A 163 -3.20 25.26 -2.58
C VAL A 163 -3.06 24.83 -1.11
N ASP A 164 -4.19 24.61 -0.47
CA ASP A 164 -4.27 24.13 0.92
C ASP A 164 -4.68 22.64 1.00
N VAL A 165 -4.67 22.12 2.22
CA VAL A 165 -5.04 20.73 2.51
C VAL A 165 -6.51 20.45 2.19
N ASP A 166 -7.39 21.43 2.41
CA ASP A 166 -8.82 21.28 2.11
C ASP A 166 -9.07 21.09 0.63
N THR A 167 -8.42 21.90 -0.20
CA THR A 167 -8.43 21.76 -1.66
C THR A 167 -7.94 20.38 -2.10
N LEU A 168 -6.82 19.89 -1.55
CA LEU A 168 -6.30 18.55 -1.87
C LEU A 168 -7.30 17.47 -1.49
N HIS A 169 -7.94 17.60 -0.32
CA HIS A 169 -8.90 16.64 0.18
C HIS A 169 -10.14 16.54 -0.72
N GLU A 170 -10.73 17.68 -1.08
CA GLU A 170 -11.88 17.75 -1.96
C GLU A 170 -11.59 17.14 -3.34
N LEU A 171 -10.42 17.47 -3.91
CA LEU A 171 -9.97 16.91 -5.18
C LEU A 171 -9.79 15.38 -5.09
N ALA A 172 -9.12 14.91 -4.05
CA ALA A 172 -8.87 13.49 -3.86
C ALA A 172 -10.18 12.68 -3.73
N LEU A 173 -11.13 13.16 -2.93
CA LEU A 173 -12.43 12.51 -2.78
C LEU A 173 -13.26 12.55 -4.08
N ARG A 174 -13.20 13.65 -4.82
CA ARG A 174 -13.88 13.77 -6.12
C ARG A 174 -13.33 12.82 -7.18
N ASN A 175 -12.01 12.65 -7.21
CA ASN A 175 -11.34 11.82 -8.22
C ASN A 175 -11.41 10.32 -7.86
N MET A 176 -11.47 9.97 -6.57
CA MET A 176 -11.39 8.59 -6.09
C MET A 176 -12.40 7.64 -6.75
N PRO A 177 -13.71 7.96 -6.87
CA PRO A 177 -14.67 7.04 -7.48
C PRO A 177 -14.38 6.71 -8.95
N VAL A 178 -13.69 7.61 -9.65
CA VAL A 178 -13.32 7.43 -11.06
C VAL A 178 -12.02 6.66 -11.21
N LEU A 179 -11.00 7.03 -10.43
CA LEU A 179 -9.65 6.49 -10.56
C LEU A 179 -9.46 5.19 -9.77
N LEU A 180 -10.09 5.10 -8.61
CA LEU A 180 -10.01 3.97 -7.67
C LEU A 180 -11.43 3.53 -7.27
N PRO A 181 -12.25 3.02 -8.20
CA PRO A 181 -13.64 2.66 -7.90
C PRO A 181 -13.70 1.68 -6.73
N SER A 182 -14.44 2.07 -5.69
CA SER A 182 -14.63 1.26 -4.49
C SER A 182 -15.40 -0.02 -4.79
N THR A 183 -15.04 -1.11 -4.10
CA THR A 183 -15.71 -2.41 -4.17
C THR A 183 -16.16 -2.85 -2.78
N PHE A 184 -17.34 -3.42 -2.70
CA PHE A 184 -17.90 -4.02 -1.50
C PHE A 184 -18.48 -5.38 -1.91
N GLN A 185 -17.82 -6.46 -1.49
CA GLN A 185 -18.14 -7.81 -1.91
C GLN A 185 -18.22 -8.71 -0.66
N SER A 186 -19.05 -9.77 -0.72
CA SER A 186 -19.02 -10.77 0.34
C SER A 186 -17.70 -11.53 0.35
N MET A 187 -17.27 -12.00 1.51
CA MET A 187 -16.07 -12.81 1.65
C MET A 187 -16.17 -14.09 0.80
N SER A 188 -17.35 -14.69 0.74
CA SER A 188 -17.65 -15.84 -0.11
C SER A 188 -17.39 -15.58 -1.59
N SER A 189 -17.82 -14.41 -2.08
CA SER A 189 -17.56 -14.00 -3.47
C SER A 189 -16.07 -13.80 -3.75
N VAL A 190 -15.33 -13.15 -2.82
CA VAL A 190 -13.88 -12.94 -2.96
C VAL A 190 -13.14 -14.26 -2.98
N LEU A 191 -13.47 -15.19 -2.07
CA LEU A 191 -12.88 -16.53 -2.05
C LEU A 191 -13.17 -17.30 -3.33
N SER A 192 -14.41 -17.23 -3.82
CA SER A 192 -14.79 -17.86 -5.10
C SER A 192 -13.96 -17.31 -6.27
N GLU A 193 -13.83 -16.00 -6.39
CA GLU A 193 -13.01 -15.38 -7.45
C GLU A 193 -11.54 -15.86 -7.39
N MET A 194 -10.98 -16.01 -6.19
CA MET A 194 -9.60 -16.49 -6.01
C MET A 194 -9.45 -17.95 -6.42
N VAL A 195 -10.36 -18.82 -5.98
CA VAL A 195 -10.30 -20.26 -6.26
C VAL A 195 -10.48 -20.55 -7.74
N TYR A 196 -11.48 -19.92 -8.40
CA TYR A 196 -11.71 -20.10 -9.84
C TYR A 196 -10.60 -19.54 -10.73
N LYS A 197 -9.78 -18.63 -10.22
CA LYS A 197 -8.61 -18.11 -10.94
C LYS A 197 -7.46 -19.13 -11.01
N ASP A 198 -7.31 -19.94 -9.97
CA ASP A 198 -6.14 -20.81 -9.77
C ASP A 198 -6.43 -22.30 -9.97
N MET A 199 -7.71 -22.69 -10.12
CA MET A 199 -8.17 -24.10 -10.24
C MET A 199 -9.16 -24.25 -11.39
N ASP A 200 -9.35 -25.50 -11.86
CA ASP A 200 -10.45 -25.83 -12.76
C ASP A 200 -11.81 -25.84 -12.02
N ASP A 201 -12.90 -25.75 -12.79
CA ASP A 201 -14.25 -25.54 -12.24
C ASP A 201 -14.69 -26.68 -11.30
N GLU A 202 -14.30 -27.94 -11.56
CA GLU A 202 -14.75 -29.09 -10.79
C GLU A 202 -14.06 -29.16 -9.40
N ASP A 203 -12.76 -28.88 -9.34
CA ASP A 203 -12.01 -28.82 -8.09
C ASP A 203 -12.35 -27.57 -7.29
N ALA A 204 -12.61 -26.43 -7.97
CA ALA A 204 -13.05 -25.18 -7.37
C ALA A 204 -14.41 -25.36 -6.64
N GLU A 205 -15.41 -25.99 -7.28
CA GLU A 205 -16.72 -26.24 -6.66
C GLU A 205 -16.62 -27.10 -5.39
N ARG A 206 -15.76 -28.12 -5.38
CA ARG A 206 -15.55 -28.97 -4.21
C ARG A 206 -14.92 -28.20 -3.05
N LEU A 207 -13.89 -27.41 -3.34
CA LEU A 207 -13.21 -26.62 -2.31
C LEU A 207 -14.12 -25.55 -1.71
N LEU A 208 -14.89 -24.85 -2.54
CA LEU A 208 -15.81 -23.81 -2.12
C LEU A 208 -16.97 -24.35 -1.28
N ALA A 209 -17.48 -25.55 -1.60
CA ALA A 209 -18.55 -26.19 -0.81
C ALA A 209 -18.13 -26.42 0.65
N ASP A 210 -16.85 -26.68 0.89
CA ASP A 210 -16.31 -26.90 2.24
C ASP A 210 -15.86 -25.61 2.95
N MET A 211 -15.47 -24.57 2.20
CA MET A 211 -14.86 -23.35 2.74
C MET A 211 -15.82 -22.17 2.90
N VAL A 212 -16.86 -22.09 2.08
CA VAL A 212 -17.76 -20.94 2.07
C VAL A 212 -18.91 -21.12 3.06
N PRO A 213 -19.02 -20.25 4.10
CA PRO A 213 -20.19 -20.25 4.98
C PRO A 213 -21.48 -19.98 4.19
N GLN A 214 -22.58 -20.59 4.59
CA GLN A 214 -23.89 -20.35 3.94
C GLN A 214 -24.43 -18.94 4.15
N ASP A 215 -23.97 -18.25 5.19
CA ASP A 215 -24.36 -16.89 5.52
C ASP A 215 -23.17 -15.94 5.29
N ASP A 216 -23.36 -14.94 4.44
CA ASP A 216 -22.39 -13.86 4.20
C ASP A 216 -22.39 -12.87 5.38
N LEU A 217 -21.64 -13.22 6.43
CA LEU A 217 -21.49 -12.39 7.63
C LEU A 217 -20.34 -11.38 7.53
N MET A 218 -19.42 -11.60 6.58
CA MET A 218 -18.22 -10.80 6.40
C MET A 218 -18.14 -10.27 4.97
N PHE A 219 -17.80 -9.00 4.84
CA PHE A 219 -17.66 -8.33 3.54
C PHE A 219 -16.28 -7.68 3.44
N VAL A 220 -15.73 -7.67 2.24
CA VAL A 220 -14.46 -6.99 1.92
C VAL A 220 -14.75 -5.66 1.27
N LEU A 221 -14.26 -4.59 1.88
CA LEU A 221 -14.25 -3.23 1.35
C LEU A 221 -12.86 -2.92 0.82
N SER A 222 -12.75 -2.61 -0.46
CA SER A 222 -11.50 -2.27 -1.13
C SER A 222 -11.77 -1.39 -2.37
N ASN A 223 -10.87 -1.42 -3.33
CA ASN A 223 -11.08 -0.87 -4.67
C ASN A 223 -10.79 -1.94 -5.74
N LYS A 224 -11.16 -1.67 -6.99
CA LYS A 224 -10.95 -2.62 -8.11
C LYS A 224 -9.50 -3.04 -8.30
N GLN A 225 -8.56 -2.18 -7.95
CA GLN A 225 -7.12 -2.43 -8.09
C GLN A 225 -6.54 -3.26 -6.94
N LYS A 226 -7.28 -3.39 -5.83
CA LYS A 226 -6.82 -4.03 -4.57
C LYS A 226 -5.50 -3.43 -4.05
N VAL A 227 -5.29 -2.12 -4.30
CA VAL A 227 -4.11 -1.35 -3.86
C VAL A 227 -4.55 -0.08 -3.15
N ASN A 228 -4.14 0.08 -1.88
CA ASN A 228 -4.56 1.18 -0.99
C ASN A 228 -6.08 1.32 -0.89
N GLY A 229 -6.80 0.22 -0.98
CA GLY A 229 -8.26 0.18 -1.06
C GLY A 229 -8.96 0.48 0.27
N ALA A 230 -8.26 0.48 1.41
CA ALA A 230 -8.83 0.96 2.67
C ALA A 230 -9.33 2.41 2.58
N ALA A 231 -8.81 3.21 1.63
CA ALA A 231 -9.32 4.54 1.34
C ALA A 231 -10.80 4.56 0.89
N ALA A 232 -11.39 3.42 0.49
CA ALA A 232 -12.81 3.27 0.21
C ALA A 232 -13.71 3.63 1.41
N LEU A 233 -13.18 3.61 2.64
CA LEU A 233 -13.87 4.15 3.83
C LEU A 233 -14.24 5.64 3.70
N LEU A 234 -13.57 6.37 2.81
CA LEU A 234 -13.84 7.78 2.54
C LEU A 234 -14.90 7.99 1.45
N ASP A 235 -15.31 6.93 0.75
CA ASP A 235 -16.32 6.97 -0.31
C ASP A 235 -17.73 6.94 0.28
N LYS A 236 -18.39 8.10 0.27
CA LYS A 236 -19.73 8.26 0.84
C LYS A 236 -20.77 7.36 0.18
N ASP A 237 -20.65 7.13 -1.12
CA ASP A 237 -21.64 6.33 -1.86
C ASP A 237 -21.51 4.84 -1.51
N ILE A 238 -20.31 4.33 -1.30
CA ILE A 238 -20.10 2.95 -0.87
C ILE A 238 -20.50 2.78 0.60
N MET A 239 -20.15 3.75 1.47
CA MET A 239 -20.56 3.72 2.88
C MET A 239 -22.09 3.75 3.03
N GLN A 240 -22.78 4.53 2.21
CA GLN A 240 -24.24 4.51 2.18
C GLN A 240 -24.81 3.13 1.79
N LYS A 241 -24.22 2.44 0.81
CA LYS A 241 -24.61 1.07 0.43
C LYS A 241 -24.37 0.07 1.54
N ILE A 242 -23.28 0.24 2.32
CA ILE A 242 -23.01 -0.61 3.49
C ILE A 242 -24.08 -0.38 4.57
N VAL A 243 -24.41 0.88 4.85
CA VAL A 243 -25.51 1.24 5.76
C VAL A 243 -26.85 0.62 5.31
N GLU A 244 -27.18 0.72 4.04
CA GLU A 244 -28.42 0.13 3.48
C GLU A 244 -28.41 -1.41 3.59
N LYS A 245 -27.26 -2.04 3.45
CA LYS A 245 -27.11 -3.50 3.55
C LYS A 245 -27.28 -4.01 4.97
N PHE A 246 -26.68 -3.35 5.98
CA PHE A 246 -26.76 -3.79 7.37
C PHE A 246 -27.99 -3.24 8.10
N GLY A 247 -28.38 -1.99 7.82
CA GLY A 247 -29.50 -1.32 8.48
C GLY A 247 -29.23 -0.93 9.94
N GLU A 248 -28.00 -1.17 10.45
CA GLU A 248 -27.56 -0.99 11.83
C GLU A 248 -26.06 -0.67 11.88
N ASP A 249 -25.54 -0.40 13.06
CA ASP A 249 -24.10 -0.20 13.31
C ASP A 249 -23.31 -1.44 12.87
N PHE A 250 -22.07 -1.22 12.44
CA PHE A 250 -21.17 -2.30 12.02
C PHE A 250 -19.74 -2.04 12.43
N TYR A 251 -18.96 -3.12 12.52
CA TYR A 251 -17.52 -3.05 12.75
C TYR A 251 -16.76 -3.06 11.43
N ILE A 252 -15.66 -2.30 11.42
CA ILE A 252 -14.68 -2.24 10.35
C ILE A 252 -13.38 -2.79 10.92
N LEU A 253 -12.92 -3.92 10.39
CA LEU A 253 -11.70 -4.58 10.78
C LEU A 253 -10.62 -4.26 9.74
N PRO A 254 -9.60 -3.45 10.05
CA PRO A 254 -8.53 -3.14 9.12
C PRO A 254 -7.67 -4.39 8.87
N SER A 255 -7.81 -4.97 7.69
CA SER A 255 -6.97 -6.10 7.26
C SER A 255 -5.60 -5.61 6.82
N SER A 256 -5.56 -4.50 6.08
CA SER A 256 -4.33 -3.83 5.66
C SER A 256 -4.65 -2.43 5.13
N VAL A 257 -3.64 -1.67 4.64
CA VAL A 257 -3.89 -0.45 3.86
C VAL A 257 -4.63 -0.73 2.55
N HIS A 258 -4.71 -2.00 2.13
CA HIS A 258 -5.32 -2.41 0.88
C HIS A 258 -6.81 -2.72 0.99
N GLU A 259 -7.28 -3.13 2.18
CA GLU A 259 -8.66 -3.54 2.38
C GLU A 259 -9.09 -3.51 3.85
N CYS A 260 -10.39 -3.43 4.07
CA CYS A 260 -11.03 -3.60 5.37
C CYS A 260 -12.10 -4.69 5.29
N ILE A 261 -12.28 -5.42 6.38
CA ILE A 261 -13.38 -6.36 6.55
C ILE A 261 -14.51 -5.67 7.29
N ILE A 262 -15.73 -5.79 6.78
CA ILE A 262 -16.94 -5.24 7.39
C ILE A 262 -17.76 -6.39 7.96
N VAL A 263 -18.19 -6.25 9.22
CA VAL A 263 -19.03 -7.23 9.94
C VAL A 263 -20.14 -6.51 10.68
N SER A 264 -21.33 -7.15 10.81
CA SER A 264 -22.43 -6.59 11.61
C SER A 264 -22.04 -6.44 13.08
N ALA A 265 -22.54 -5.39 13.73
CA ALA A 265 -22.34 -5.22 15.18
C ALA A 265 -23.22 -6.14 16.02
N ASP A 266 -24.23 -6.79 15.41
CA ASP A 266 -25.06 -7.83 16.06
C ASP A 266 -24.33 -9.17 16.27
N ALA A 267 -23.16 -9.34 15.65
CA ALA A 267 -22.32 -10.48 15.99
C ALA A 267 -21.95 -10.37 17.47
N ASP A 268 -22.27 -11.38 18.27
CA ASP A 268 -21.92 -11.53 19.71
C ASP A 268 -20.38 -11.51 19.93
N MET A 269 -19.66 -10.66 19.18
CA MET A 269 -18.21 -10.53 19.23
C MET A 269 -17.81 -9.37 20.13
N ASP A 270 -17.09 -9.70 21.19
CA ASP A 270 -16.45 -8.69 22.04
C ASP A 270 -15.35 -7.96 21.25
N THR A 271 -15.30 -6.64 21.36
CA THR A 271 -14.27 -5.79 20.75
C THR A 271 -12.85 -6.25 21.09
N SER A 272 -12.65 -6.83 22.28
CA SER A 272 -11.35 -7.41 22.67
C SER A 272 -10.97 -8.62 21.82
N GLN A 273 -11.93 -9.44 21.43
CA GLN A 273 -11.71 -10.61 20.54
C GLN A 273 -11.38 -10.15 19.12
N LEU A 274 -12.10 -9.13 18.62
CA LEU A 274 -11.80 -8.54 17.33
C LEU A 274 -10.40 -7.91 17.29
N THR A 275 -10.01 -7.21 18.34
CA THR A 275 -8.67 -6.64 18.49
C THR A 275 -7.60 -7.74 18.48
N ALA A 276 -7.78 -8.80 19.26
CA ALA A 276 -6.83 -9.92 19.29
C ALA A 276 -6.67 -10.58 17.92
N MET A 277 -7.76 -10.77 17.18
CA MET A 277 -7.74 -11.30 15.81
C MET A 277 -6.95 -10.41 14.84
N ILE A 278 -7.21 -9.08 14.87
CA ILE A 278 -6.49 -8.12 14.01
C ILE A 278 -4.99 -8.16 14.32
N GLN A 279 -4.61 -8.18 15.61
CA GLN A 279 -3.21 -8.22 16.03
C GLN A 279 -2.52 -9.51 15.62
N GLU A 280 -3.19 -10.65 15.68
CA GLU A 280 -2.66 -11.94 15.23
C GLU A 280 -2.41 -11.94 13.71
N VAL A 281 -3.38 -11.46 12.93
CA VAL A 281 -3.25 -11.33 11.46
C VAL A 281 -2.11 -10.36 11.11
N ASN A 282 -2.05 -9.21 11.78
CA ASN A 282 -0.97 -8.23 11.59
C ASN A 282 0.42 -8.82 11.92
N ALA A 283 0.51 -9.64 12.96
CA ALA A 283 1.79 -10.24 13.35
C ALA A 283 2.29 -11.31 12.38
N GLY A 284 1.37 -12.09 11.79
CA GLY A 284 1.71 -13.28 11.00
C GLY A 284 1.60 -13.13 9.50
N GLN A 285 0.72 -12.25 8.99
CA GLN A 285 0.32 -12.24 7.58
C GLN A 285 0.47 -10.89 6.89
N VAL A 286 0.52 -9.77 7.63
CA VAL A 286 0.57 -8.42 7.05
C VAL A 286 1.97 -7.84 7.20
N ALA A 287 2.57 -7.44 6.07
CA ALA A 287 3.87 -6.76 6.07
C ALA A 287 3.80 -5.47 6.93
N PRO A 288 4.84 -5.15 7.71
CA PRO A 288 4.82 -4.00 8.62
C PRO A 288 4.37 -2.69 7.96
N GLU A 289 4.80 -2.43 6.72
CA GLU A 289 4.43 -1.25 5.95
C GLU A 289 3.00 -1.28 5.38
N GLU A 290 2.31 -2.40 5.44
CA GLU A 290 0.94 -2.56 4.95
C GLU A 290 -0.10 -2.55 6.06
N ARG A 291 0.32 -2.57 7.32
CA ARG A 291 -0.61 -2.50 8.46
C ARG A 291 -1.29 -1.14 8.52
N LEU A 292 -2.61 -1.14 8.70
CA LEU A 292 -3.42 0.08 8.79
C LEU A 292 -3.69 0.47 10.24
N SER A 293 -4.13 -0.48 11.08
CA SER A 293 -4.42 -0.33 12.50
C SER A 293 -4.34 -1.70 13.18
N ASP A 294 -4.31 -1.74 14.50
CA ASP A 294 -4.29 -2.97 15.33
C ASP A 294 -5.56 -3.18 16.16
N HIS A 295 -6.61 -2.43 15.86
CA HIS A 295 -7.91 -2.51 16.53
C HIS A 295 -9.07 -2.28 15.54
N PRO A 296 -10.30 -2.74 15.86
CA PRO A 296 -11.48 -2.50 15.06
C PRO A 296 -11.96 -1.06 15.20
N TYR A 297 -12.73 -0.60 14.20
CA TYR A 297 -13.52 0.63 14.27
C TYR A 297 -15.00 0.26 14.30
N ARG A 298 -15.80 1.07 15.00
CA ARG A 298 -17.26 1.01 14.93
C ARG A 298 -17.77 2.16 14.06
N TYR A 299 -18.63 1.84 13.11
CA TYR A 299 -19.37 2.84 12.36
C TYR A 299 -20.77 2.95 12.94
N THR A 300 -21.11 4.15 13.46
CA THR A 300 -22.43 4.44 14.00
C THR A 300 -23.30 5.03 12.90
N VAL A 301 -24.40 4.34 12.56
CA VAL A 301 -25.28 4.71 11.45
C VAL A 301 -26.02 6.02 11.74
N GLU A 302 -26.44 6.26 13.00
CA GLU A 302 -27.16 7.47 13.41
C GLU A 302 -26.31 8.74 13.19
N ASP A 303 -25.03 8.69 13.55
CA ASP A 303 -24.11 9.82 13.47
C ASP A 303 -23.32 9.88 12.17
N GLY A 304 -23.24 8.78 11.43
CA GLY A 304 -22.39 8.63 10.24
C GLY A 304 -20.89 8.76 10.59
N LEU A 305 -20.51 8.35 11.81
CA LEU A 305 -19.16 8.53 12.35
C LEU A 305 -18.43 7.21 12.54
N LEU A 306 -17.13 7.23 12.26
CA LEU A 306 -16.17 6.20 12.59
C LEU A 306 -15.59 6.50 13.97
N SER A 307 -15.69 5.54 14.89
CA SER A 307 -15.12 5.61 16.23
C SER A 307 -14.21 4.40 16.52
N ILE A 308 -13.33 4.53 17.49
CA ILE A 308 -12.46 3.46 17.99
C ILE A 308 -13.21 2.67 19.06
#